data_7f1a37fec42d786e203cf997fdaca3c1
#
_entry.id   7f1a37fec42d786e203cf997fdaca3c1
#
_cell.length_a   1.000
_cell.length_b   1.000
_cell.length_c   1.000
_cell.angle_alpha   90.00
_cell.angle_beta   90.00
_cell.angle_gamma   90.00
#
_symmetry.space_group_name_H-M   'P 1'
#
loop_
_entity.id
_entity.type
_entity.pdbx_description
1 polymer ?
#
loop_
_entity_poly.entity_id
_entity_poly.type
_entity_poly.pdbx_seq_one_letter_code
_entity_poly.pdbx_strand_id
1 'polypeptide(L)'
;MEKRFLEFCEKQDLFTPHRRVLVALSGGLDSMNLYELLYKNKERLKIYLVLAHVNHGQRPESDLEESELRTLADRRETRIHVAHYSGDFTEAKARTFRYDFFKQIMEKEDCTALVTGHHANDQAETTFMRLIRGTKLRHLSGIPVRQPFGKGELIRPLLIFTKDELMEIPHFEDSSNDSQDYFRNRVRHQYLPEFEKENPQMQASLRYLAEEVTHWHQALKELTSELSIQDLASFRTYSDSVQSFLLEEYLAQFPDLQLGRVQFQELLDLLRKKRNCVHYLKSNYELHQEYDFFEIQKISQKSDDQPLPFLLEFGNIFEIANYKLSFGQPLVGENVEILSVSRETPILIRRRKEGDQLLVNGHHQKLRRWFINHKIPISLRQKALIIEQNHNILSVVGLVTSDLSKPSKSGIMKDDLYIQKIDR
;
A
#
# COMPACT_ATOMS: atom_id res chain seq x y z
N MET A 1 28.67 -7.99 -23.76
CA MET A 1 27.34 -7.89 -23.13
C MET A 1 27.13 -8.96 -22.05
N GLU A 2 27.23 -10.26 -22.37
CA GLU A 2 26.90 -11.37 -21.44
C GLU A 2 27.68 -11.34 -20.11
N LYS A 3 28.99 -11.12 -20.14
CA LYS A 3 29.82 -11.01 -18.92
C LYS A 3 29.33 -9.89 -17.99
N ARG A 4 29.10 -8.68 -18.51
CA ARG A 4 28.56 -7.54 -17.74
C ARG A 4 27.17 -7.83 -17.18
N PHE A 5 26.33 -8.53 -17.96
CA PHE A 5 25.00 -8.96 -17.51
C PHE A 5 25.10 -9.86 -16.26
N LEU A 6 25.95 -10.87 -16.31
CA LEU A 6 26.14 -11.80 -15.20
C LEU A 6 26.73 -11.12 -13.97
N GLU A 7 27.80 -10.32 -14.15
CA GLU A 7 28.41 -9.54 -13.08
C GLU A 7 27.38 -8.62 -12.38
N PHE A 8 26.51 -8.00 -13.17
CA PHE A 8 25.45 -7.15 -12.63
C PHE A 8 24.40 -7.96 -11.87
N CYS A 9 23.93 -9.08 -12.44
CA CYS A 9 22.95 -9.95 -11.77
C CYS A 9 23.49 -10.50 -10.44
N GLU A 10 24.76 -10.90 -10.40
CA GLU A 10 25.43 -11.41 -9.19
C GLU A 10 25.65 -10.30 -8.17
N LYS A 11 26.17 -9.13 -8.58
CA LYS A 11 26.42 -7.99 -7.69
C LYS A 11 25.14 -7.45 -7.02
N GLN A 12 24.03 -7.46 -7.76
CA GLN A 12 22.73 -6.98 -7.28
C GLN A 12 21.87 -8.08 -6.66
N ASP A 13 22.38 -9.31 -6.62
CA ASP A 13 21.67 -10.49 -6.10
C ASP A 13 20.26 -10.65 -6.70
N LEU A 14 20.15 -10.48 -8.03
CA LEU A 14 18.87 -10.38 -8.70
C LEU A 14 18.07 -11.68 -8.74
N PHE A 15 18.74 -12.85 -8.76
CA PHE A 15 18.09 -14.12 -9.00
C PHE A 15 18.25 -15.15 -7.87
N THR A 16 19.14 -14.95 -6.91
CA THR A 16 19.40 -15.91 -5.82
C THR A 16 18.13 -16.32 -5.06
N PRO A 17 17.18 -15.40 -4.74
CA PRO A 17 15.94 -15.79 -4.06
C PRO A 17 14.89 -16.43 -4.99
N HIS A 18 15.16 -16.51 -6.31
CA HIS A 18 14.17 -16.92 -7.29
C HIS A 18 14.55 -18.22 -7.98
N ARG A 19 13.71 -19.23 -7.89
CA ARG A 19 13.90 -20.49 -8.66
C ARG A 19 13.14 -20.48 -9.97
N ARG A 20 11.92 -19.94 -9.99
CA ARG A 20 11.08 -19.84 -11.19
C ARG A 20 10.88 -18.37 -11.54
N VAL A 21 11.14 -18.04 -12.77
CA VAL A 21 11.18 -16.67 -13.28
C VAL A 21 10.28 -16.55 -14.50
N LEU A 22 9.35 -15.62 -14.47
CA LEU A 22 8.49 -15.27 -15.59
C LEU A 22 9.17 -14.20 -16.45
N VAL A 23 9.39 -14.49 -17.72
CA VAL A 23 9.96 -13.52 -18.68
C VAL A 23 8.84 -12.93 -19.52
N ALA A 24 8.67 -11.61 -19.46
CA ALA A 24 7.77 -10.88 -20.34
C ALA A 24 8.39 -10.81 -21.74
N LEU A 25 7.82 -11.54 -22.68
CA LEU A 25 8.35 -11.69 -24.04
C LEU A 25 7.40 -11.02 -25.05
N SER A 26 7.77 -9.84 -25.54
CA SER A 26 7.01 -9.14 -26.59
C SER A 26 7.37 -9.57 -28.01
N GLY A 27 8.53 -10.18 -28.17
CA GLY A 27 9.12 -10.50 -29.48
C GLY A 27 10.02 -9.42 -30.05
N GLY A 28 9.99 -8.20 -29.52
CA GLY A 28 10.89 -7.11 -29.93
C GLY A 28 12.32 -7.31 -29.40
N LEU A 29 13.28 -6.58 -29.98
CA LEU A 29 14.72 -6.70 -29.74
C LEU A 29 15.09 -6.81 -28.26
N ASP A 30 14.52 -5.94 -27.42
CA ASP A 30 14.87 -5.84 -26.00
C ASP A 30 14.45 -7.11 -25.23
N SER A 31 13.22 -7.57 -25.46
CA SER A 31 12.68 -8.75 -24.81
C SER A 31 13.36 -10.05 -25.29
N MET A 32 13.74 -10.10 -26.56
CA MET A 32 14.46 -11.22 -27.14
C MET A 32 15.89 -11.28 -26.60
N ASN A 33 16.59 -10.15 -26.48
CA ASN A 33 17.91 -10.07 -25.83
C ASN A 33 17.85 -10.53 -24.37
N LEU A 34 16.84 -10.08 -23.64
CA LEU A 34 16.63 -10.52 -22.26
C LEU A 34 16.48 -12.03 -22.18
N TYR A 35 15.59 -12.60 -23.00
CA TYR A 35 15.34 -14.03 -23.03
C TYR A 35 16.59 -14.82 -23.40
N GLU A 36 17.33 -14.37 -24.42
CA GLU A 36 18.57 -15.02 -24.87
C GLU A 36 19.61 -15.07 -23.76
N LEU A 37 19.86 -13.97 -23.08
CA LEU A 37 20.79 -13.89 -21.95
C LEU A 37 20.40 -14.79 -20.79
N LEU A 38 19.10 -14.78 -20.42
CA LEU A 38 18.59 -15.63 -19.36
C LEU A 38 18.65 -17.11 -19.73
N TYR A 39 18.27 -17.45 -20.97
CA TYR A 39 18.27 -18.84 -21.43
C TYR A 39 19.67 -19.45 -21.46
N LYS A 40 20.66 -18.72 -22.01
CA LYS A 40 22.05 -19.16 -22.03
C LYS A 40 22.66 -19.37 -20.65
N ASN A 41 22.19 -18.58 -19.68
CA ASN A 41 22.78 -18.54 -18.34
C ASN A 41 21.87 -19.13 -17.24
N LYS A 42 20.75 -19.78 -17.59
CA LYS A 42 19.77 -20.30 -16.63
C LYS A 42 20.37 -21.27 -15.60
N GLU A 43 21.31 -22.11 -16.04
CA GLU A 43 21.99 -23.07 -15.14
C GLU A 43 22.91 -22.35 -14.14
N ARG A 44 23.68 -21.34 -14.60
CA ARG A 44 24.54 -20.52 -13.75
C ARG A 44 23.74 -19.71 -12.75
N LEU A 45 22.62 -19.12 -13.19
CA LEU A 45 21.71 -18.36 -12.36
C LEU A 45 20.80 -19.25 -11.50
N LYS A 46 20.79 -20.58 -11.75
CA LYS A 46 19.96 -21.59 -11.07
C LYS A 46 18.45 -21.28 -11.14
N ILE A 47 17.99 -20.83 -12.33
CA ILE A 47 16.59 -20.44 -12.55
C ILE A 47 15.92 -21.30 -13.63
N TYR A 48 14.61 -21.48 -13.47
CA TYR A 48 13.73 -22.05 -14.48
C TYR A 48 12.92 -20.93 -15.11
N LEU A 49 12.88 -20.88 -16.44
CA LEU A 49 12.22 -19.85 -17.19
C LEU A 49 10.81 -20.28 -17.60
N VAL A 50 9.87 -19.38 -17.42
CA VAL A 50 8.52 -19.42 -17.98
C VAL A 50 8.32 -18.15 -18.80
N LEU A 51 7.71 -18.24 -19.97
CA LEU A 51 7.49 -17.11 -20.86
C LEU A 51 6.05 -16.63 -20.79
N ALA A 52 5.83 -15.33 -20.87
CA ALA A 52 4.52 -14.73 -20.99
C ALA A 52 4.50 -13.72 -22.16
N HIS A 53 3.61 -13.93 -23.10
CA HIS A 53 3.36 -13.07 -24.24
C HIS A 53 1.95 -12.51 -24.20
N VAL A 54 1.76 -11.25 -24.58
CA VAL A 54 0.44 -10.64 -24.76
C VAL A 54 0.29 -10.23 -26.22
N ASN A 55 -0.58 -10.93 -26.92
CA ASN A 55 -0.97 -10.55 -28.26
C ASN A 55 -2.07 -9.47 -28.16
N HIS A 56 -1.75 -8.28 -28.64
CA HIS A 56 -2.66 -7.13 -28.61
C HIS A 56 -3.64 -7.10 -29.77
N GLY A 57 -3.46 -7.96 -30.81
CA GLY A 57 -4.34 -8.05 -31.96
C GLY A 57 -4.48 -6.77 -32.79
N GLN A 58 -3.47 -5.87 -32.69
CA GLN A 58 -3.53 -4.56 -33.36
C GLN A 58 -3.07 -4.61 -34.82
N ARG A 59 -2.43 -5.71 -35.21
CA ARG A 59 -1.81 -5.89 -36.54
C ARG A 59 -2.04 -7.32 -37.02
N PRO A 60 -2.17 -7.55 -38.35
CA PRO A 60 -2.27 -8.90 -38.91
C PRO A 60 -1.07 -9.79 -38.58
N GLU A 61 0.13 -9.16 -38.42
CA GLU A 61 1.37 -9.87 -38.13
C GLU A 61 1.44 -10.40 -36.69
N SER A 62 0.60 -9.90 -35.77
CA SER A 62 0.63 -10.28 -34.34
C SER A 62 0.42 -11.77 -34.12
N ASP A 63 -0.41 -12.43 -34.95
CA ASP A 63 -0.68 -13.87 -34.84
C ASP A 63 0.51 -14.69 -35.38
N LEU A 64 1.21 -14.19 -36.39
CA LEU A 64 2.44 -14.80 -36.90
C LEU A 64 3.55 -14.69 -35.85
N GLU A 65 3.73 -13.51 -35.27
CA GLU A 65 4.68 -13.26 -34.17
C GLU A 65 4.45 -14.22 -32.99
N GLU A 66 3.19 -14.39 -32.58
CA GLU A 66 2.83 -15.36 -31.53
C GLU A 66 3.20 -16.80 -31.93
N SER A 67 2.89 -17.22 -33.16
CA SER A 67 3.23 -18.56 -33.68
C SER A 67 4.73 -18.84 -33.65
N GLU A 68 5.53 -17.85 -34.03
CA GLU A 68 6.99 -17.97 -34.00
C GLU A 68 7.55 -18.02 -32.59
N LEU A 69 7.00 -17.23 -31.66
CA LEU A 69 7.37 -17.29 -30.25
C LEU A 69 7.02 -18.63 -29.59
N ARG A 70 5.88 -19.23 -29.95
CA ARG A 70 5.52 -20.59 -29.51
C ARG A 70 6.50 -21.62 -30.06
N THR A 71 6.83 -21.54 -31.34
CA THR A 71 7.82 -22.41 -32.00
C THR A 71 9.19 -22.29 -31.31
N LEU A 72 9.61 -21.06 -30.98
CA LEU A 72 10.88 -20.84 -30.26
C LEU A 72 10.85 -21.46 -28.85
N ALA A 73 9.73 -21.30 -28.14
CA ALA A 73 9.54 -21.84 -26.81
C ALA A 73 9.56 -23.39 -26.84
N ASP A 74 8.90 -24.02 -27.80
CA ASP A 74 8.89 -25.47 -27.98
C ASP A 74 10.28 -26.01 -28.29
N ARG A 75 11.02 -25.36 -29.20
CA ARG A 75 12.42 -25.75 -29.53
C ARG A 75 13.36 -25.69 -28.34
N ARG A 76 13.08 -24.80 -27.39
CA ARG A 76 13.89 -24.58 -26.18
C ARG A 76 13.31 -25.27 -24.94
N GLU A 77 12.30 -26.07 -25.10
CA GLU A 77 11.57 -26.77 -24.01
C GLU A 77 11.19 -25.80 -22.87
N THR A 78 10.81 -24.57 -23.25
CA THR A 78 10.43 -23.52 -22.31
C THR A 78 8.93 -23.29 -22.41
N ARG A 79 8.22 -23.35 -21.28
CA ARG A 79 6.76 -23.12 -21.24
C ARG A 79 6.44 -21.67 -21.58
N ILE A 80 5.45 -21.45 -22.46
CA ILE A 80 4.95 -20.13 -22.83
C ILE A 80 3.45 -20.03 -22.57
N HIS A 81 3.03 -18.93 -21.95
CA HIS A 81 1.63 -18.54 -21.81
C HIS A 81 1.33 -17.33 -22.65
N VAL A 82 0.19 -17.36 -23.34
CA VAL A 82 -0.23 -16.25 -24.22
C VAL A 82 -1.61 -15.79 -23.80
N ALA A 83 -1.81 -14.48 -23.76
CA ALA A 83 -3.11 -13.84 -23.60
C ALA A 83 -3.41 -12.95 -24.80
N HIS A 84 -4.69 -12.88 -25.18
CA HIS A 84 -5.18 -12.02 -26.24
C HIS A 84 -5.93 -10.84 -25.63
N TYR A 85 -5.52 -9.62 -25.97
CA TYR A 85 -6.23 -8.43 -25.55
C TYR A 85 -7.49 -8.24 -26.40
N SER A 86 -8.62 -8.04 -25.74
CA SER A 86 -9.89 -7.74 -26.42
C SER A 86 -10.52 -6.48 -25.79
N GLY A 87 -10.97 -5.56 -26.62
CA GLY A 87 -11.63 -4.32 -26.21
C GLY A 87 -10.98 -3.06 -26.78
N ASP A 88 -11.51 -1.90 -26.37
CA ASP A 88 -10.99 -0.59 -26.82
C ASP A 88 -9.55 -0.41 -26.39
N PHE A 89 -8.66 -0.27 -27.35
CA PHE A 89 -7.23 -0.15 -27.10
C PHE A 89 -6.88 1.26 -26.61
N THR A 90 -6.34 1.33 -25.40
CA THR A 90 -5.57 2.47 -24.91
C THR A 90 -4.30 1.92 -24.24
N GLU A 91 -3.19 2.66 -24.33
CA GLU A 91 -1.91 2.25 -23.72
C GLU A 91 -2.09 1.89 -22.22
N ALA A 92 -2.88 2.67 -21.48
CA ALA A 92 -3.14 2.44 -20.07
C ALA A 92 -3.91 1.13 -19.81
N LYS A 93 -4.98 0.85 -20.59
CA LYS A 93 -5.76 -0.39 -20.48
C LYS A 93 -4.93 -1.60 -20.88
N ALA A 94 -4.21 -1.51 -22.01
CA ALA A 94 -3.33 -2.58 -22.48
C ALA A 94 -2.20 -2.87 -21.48
N ARG A 95 -1.64 -1.83 -20.85
CA ARG A 95 -0.67 -1.99 -19.77
C ARG A 95 -1.27 -2.67 -18.55
N THR A 96 -2.44 -2.27 -18.09
CA THR A 96 -3.13 -2.90 -16.94
C THR A 96 -3.40 -4.37 -17.23
N PHE A 97 -4.00 -4.70 -18.37
CA PHE A 97 -4.27 -6.08 -18.80
C PHE A 97 -2.99 -6.94 -18.79
N ARG A 98 -1.90 -6.43 -19.38
CA ARG A 98 -0.60 -7.13 -19.43
C ARG A 98 -0.06 -7.44 -18.04
N TYR A 99 -0.07 -6.46 -17.14
CA TYR A 99 0.44 -6.68 -15.79
C TYR A 99 -0.46 -7.58 -14.93
N ASP A 100 -1.76 -7.55 -15.13
CA ASP A 100 -2.70 -8.46 -14.45
C ASP A 100 -2.55 -9.90 -14.98
N PHE A 101 -2.36 -10.07 -16.28
CA PHE A 101 -2.01 -11.37 -16.84
C PHE A 101 -0.69 -11.91 -16.28
N PHE A 102 0.35 -11.09 -16.18
CA PHE A 102 1.61 -11.52 -15.60
C PHE A 102 1.45 -11.96 -14.14
N LYS A 103 0.66 -11.27 -13.32
CA LYS A 103 0.37 -11.70 -11.94
C LYS A 103 -0.31 -13.07 -11.90
N GLN A 104 -1.32 -13.28 -12.76
CA GLN A 104 -2.02 -14.56 -12.83
C GLN A 104 -1.07 -15.71 -13.20
N ILE A 105 -0.18 -15.49 -14.18
CA ILE A 105 0.79 -16.52 -14.57
C ILE A 105 1.85 -16.75 -13.50
N MET A 106 2.31 -15.71 -12.82
CA MET A 106 3.22 -15.88 -11.69
C MET A 106 2.61 -16.76 -10.59
N GLU A 107 1.33 -16.57 -10.27
CA GLU A 107 0.62 -17.41 -9.29
C GLU A 107 0.44 -18.85 -9.81
N LYS A 108 0.05 -19.02 -11.06
CA LYS A 108 -0.18 -20.33 -11.68
C LYS A 108 1.08 -21.19 -11.77
N GLU A 109 2.21 -20.57 -12.09
CA GLU A 109 3.48 -21.26 -12.35
C GLU A 109 4.44 -21.19 -11.14
N ASP A 110 3.99 -20.65 -10.01
CA ASP A 110 4.79 -20.45 -8.80
C ASP A 110 6.08 -19.65 -9.10
N CYS A 111 5.96 -18.63 -9.96
CA CYS A 111 7.07 -17.73 -10.27
C CYS A 111 7.16 -16.63 -9.22
N THR A 112 8.34 -16.42 -8.67
CA THR A 112 8.61 -15.40 -7.66
C THR A 112 9.26 -14.13 -8.23
N ALA A 113 9.61 -14.13 -9.52
CA ALA A 113 10.09 -12.95 -10.24
C ALA A 113 9.44 -12.84 -11.62
N LEU A 114 9.09 -11.60 -11.99
CA LEU A 114 8.80 -11.17 -13.36
C LEU A 114 10.01 -10.41 -13.89
N VAL A 115 10.49 -10.74 -15.08
CA VAL A 115 11.62 -10.04 -15.70
C VAL A 115 11.18 -9.36 -16.98
N THR A 116 11.59 -8.11 -17.16
CA THR A 116 11.22 -7.30 -18.34
C THR A 116 12.44 -6.66 -18.98
N GLY A 117 12.39 -6.47 -20.31
CA GLY A 117 13.49 -5.98 -21.14
C GLY A 117 13.70 -4.46 -21.13
N HIS A 118 13.39 -3.76 -20.04
CA HIS A 118 13.69 -2.33 -19.95
C HIS A 118 15.20 -2.10 -19.93
N HIS A 119 15.66 -1.12 -20.71
CA HIS A 119 17.07 -0.79 -20.91
C HIS A 119 17.40 0.66 -20.51
N ALA A 120 18.65 1.08 -20.64
CA ALA A 120 19.14 2.37 -20.17
C ALA A 120 18.47 3.59 -20.86
N ASN A 121 18.06 3.46 -22.14
CA ASN A 121 17.33 4.55 -22.81
C ASN A 121 15.93 4.72 -22.22
N ASP A 122 15.22 3.63 -21.81
CA ASP A 122 13.95 3.73 -21.10
C ASP A 122 14.09 4.49 -19.78
N GLN A 123 15.24 4.35 -19.10
CA GLN A 123 15.57 5.10 -17.89
C GLN A 123 15.65 6.60 -18.19
N ALA A 124 16.39 6.98 -19.23
CA ALA A 124 16.52 8.38 -19.66
C ALA A 124 15.15 8.98 -20.05
N GLU A 125 14.37 8.26 -20.89
CA GLU A 125 13.02 8.65 -21.28
C GLU A 125 12.13 8.90 -20.05
N THR A 126 12.12 7.96 -19.12
CA THR A 126 11.27 8.04 -17.92
C THR A 126 11.68 9.20 -17.02
N THR A 127 12.97 9.42 -16.82
CA THR A 127 13.49 10.53 -16.03
C THR A 127 13.12 11.86 -16.67
N PHE A 128 13.30 11.99 -17.98
CA PHE A 128 12.90 13.19 -18.74
C PHE A 128 11.40 13.46 -18.66
N MET A 129 10.57 12.45 -18.91
CA MET A 129 9.11 12.58 -18.83
C MET A 129 8.65 13.03 -17.43
N ARG A 130 9.27 12.52 -16.37
CA ARG A 130 8.97 12.89 -15.00
C ARG A 130 9.43 14.33 -14.69
N LEU A 131 10.59 14.74 -15.19
CA LEU A 131 11.10 16.10 -15.06
C LEU A 131 10.13 17.11 -15.68
N ILE A 132 9.70 16.87 -16.93
CA ILE A 132 8.73 17.74 -17.64
C ILE A 132 7.39 17.82 -16.91
N ARG A 133 6.93 16.72 -16.29
CA ARG A 133 5.69 16.70 -15.51
C ARG A 133 5.80 17.38 -14.15
N GLY A 134 6.98 17.85 -13.75
CA GLY A 134 7.20 18.52 -12.47
C GLY A 134 6.97 17.58 -11.27
N THR A 135 7.34 16.32 -11.38
CA THR A 135 7.19 15.36 -10.29
C THR A 135 8.16 15.68 -9.14
N LYS A 136 7.88 15.16 -7.95
CA LYS A 136 8.77 15.30 -6.79
C LYS A 136 10.15 14.66 -7.09
N LEU A 137 11.20 15.22 -6.50
CA LEU A 137 12.59 14.80 -6.72
C LEU A 137 12.78 13.28 -6.57
N ARG A 138 12.22 12.66 -5.53
CA ARG A 138 12.30 11.20 -5.32
C ARG A 138 11.83 10.34 -6.52
N HIS A 139 10.90 10.86 -7.31
CA HIS A 139 10.40 10.16 -8.49
C HIS A 139 11.32 10.29 -9.70
N LEU A 140 12.32 11.19 -9.67
CA LEU A 140 13.33 11.30 -10.71
C LEU A 140 14.36 10.17 -10.66
N SER A 141 14.36 9.34 -9.63
CA SER A 141 15.15 8.09 -9.57
C SER A 141 14.88 7.12 -10.73
N GLY A 142 13.94 7.46 -11.62
CA GLY A 142 13.66 6.70 -12.83
C GLY A 142 13.01 5.33 -12.56
N ILE A 143 13.44 4.34 -13.33
CA ILE A 143 12.92 2.96 -13.25
C ILE A 143 13.80 2.15 -12.29
N PRO A 144 13.26 1.58 -11.20
CA PRO A 144 14.07 0.76 -10.30
C PRO A 144 14.44 -0.58 -10.94
N VAL A 145 15.65 -1.07 -10.64
CA VAL A 145 16.12 -2.40 -11.06
C VAL A 145 15.21 -3.50 -10.51
N ARG A 146 14.80 -3.37 -9.23
CA ARG A 146 13.87 -4.27 -8.52
C ARG A 146 12.73 -3.48 -7.92
N GLN A 147 11.54 -4.07 -7.92
CA GLN A 147 10.39 -3.53 -7.18
C GLN A 147 9.42 -4.66 -6.83
N PRO A 148 8.67 -4.56 -5.73
CA PRO A 148 7.61 -5.50 -5.40
C PRO A 148 6.59 -5.63 -6.54
N PHE A 149 6.15 -6.85 -6.83
CA PHE A 149 5.16 -7.12 -7.85
C PHE A 149 4.36 -8.39 -7.52
N GLY A 150 3.05 -8.26 -7.30
CA GLY A 150 2.21 -9.38 -6.85
C GLY A 150 2.74 -9.98 -5.55
N LYS A 151 2.97 -11.28 -5.53
CA LYS A 151 3.60 -12.01 -4.40
C LYS A 151 5.13 -12.10 -4.50
N GLY A 152 5.72 -11.48 -5.51
CA GLY A 152 7.16 -11.52 -5.77
C GLY A 152 7.70 -10.17 -6.19
N GLU A 153 8.61 -10.18 -7.18
CA GLU A 153 9.33 -8.98 -7.63
C GLU A 153 9.28 -8.81 -9.15
N LEU A 154 9.39 -7.57 -9.60
CA LEU A 154 9.66 -7.21 -10.99
C LEU A 154 11.12 -6.77 -11.11
N ILE A 155 11.87 -7.44 -11.96
CA ILE A 155 13.33 -7.27 -12.17
C ILE A 155 13.62 -6.78 -13.59
N ARG A 156 14.59 -5.88 -13.72
CA ARG A 156 14.99 -5.26 -15.00
C ARG A 156 16.50 -5.29 -15.17
N PRO A 157 17.06 -6.42 -15.57
CA PRO A 157 18.50 -6.60 -15.59
C PRO A 157 19.20 -5.90 -16.78
N LEU A 158 18.42 -5.46 -17.79
CA LEU A 158 18.99 -4.74 -18.94
C LEU A 158 19.14 -3.23 -18.74
N LEU A 159 18.74 -2.68 -17.58
CA LEU A 159 18.86 -1.23 -17.31
C LEU A 159 20.28 -0.66 -17.36
N ILE A 160 21.30 -1.53 -17.30
CA ILE A 160 22.71 -1.13 -17.44
C ILE A 160 23.21 -1.03 -18.88
N PHE A 161 22.38 -1.45 -19.86
CA PHE A 161 22.74 -1.46 -21.28
C PHE A 161 21.94 -0.41 -22.03
N THR A 162 22.59 0.29 -22.93
CA THR A 162 21.90 1.10 -23.96
C THR A 162 21.36 0.20 -25.06
N LYS A 163 20.41 0.70 -25.85
CA LYS A 163 19.83 -0.04 -26.96
C LYS A 163 20.89 -0.47 -27.97
N ASP A 164 21.88 0.39 -28.21
CA ASP A 164 22.98 0.12 -29.17
C ASP A 164 23.96 -0.96 -28.67
N GLU A 165 23.96 -1.27 -27.38
CA GLU A 165 24.75 -2.35 -26.79
C GLU A 165 24.04 -3.71 -26.86
N LEU A 166 22.73 -3.74 -27.23
CA LEU A 166 21.98 -4.99 -27.37
C LEU A 166 22.48 -5.77 -28.59
N MET A 167 22.42 -7.09 -28.52
CA MET A 167 22.85 -7.97 -29.60
C MET A 167 21.85 -7.91 -30.76
N GLU A 168 22.36 -7.85 -31.98
CA GLU A 168 21.55 -8.08 -33.18
C GLU A 168 21.15 -9.56 -33.23
N ILE A 169 19.88 -9.83 -32.97
CA ILE A 169 19.28 -11.16 -32.95
C ILE A 169 17.92 -11.12 -33.67
N PRO A 170 17.41 -12.25 -34.19
CA PRO A 170 16.06 -12.29 -34.75
C PRO A 170 15.02 -11.75 -33.77
N HIS A 171 14.26 -10.76 -34.25
CA HIS A 171 13.21 -10.10 -33.48
C HIS A 171 12.14 -9.54 -34.41
N PHE A 172 11.02 -9.14 -33.88
CA PHE A 172 9.95 -8.44 -34.61
C PHE A 172 10.06 -6.94 -34.43
N GLU A 173 9.83 -6.21 -35.51
CA GLU A 173 9.72 -4.76 -35.46
C GLU A 173 8.28 -4.34 -35.20
N ASP A 174 8.08 -3.51 -34.20
CA ASP A 174 6.76 -2.98 -33.85
C ASP A 174 6.59 -1.57 -34.46
N SER A 175 5.89 -1.47 -35.59
CA SER A 175 5.62 -0.20 -36.28
C SER A 175 4.78 0.78 -35.40
N SER A 176 4.10 0.32 -34.36
CA SER A 176 3.37 1.21 -33.45
C SER A 176 4.31 2.10 -32.61
N ASN A 177 5.59 1.73 -32.52
CA ASN A 177 6.61 2.54 -31.86
C ASN A 177 6.90 3.85 -32.59
N ASP A 178 6.55 3.97 -33.87
CA ASP A 178 6.80 5.16 -34.68
C ASP A 178 5.68 6.21 -34.61
N SER A 179 4.53 5.86 -34.04
CA SER A 179 3.44 6.82 -33.87
C SER A 179 3.82 7.95 -32.90
N GLN A 180 3.63 9.19 -33.32
CA GLN A 180 3.86 10.40 -32.51
C GLN A 180 2.69 10.73 -31.57
N ASP A 181 1.61 9.99 -31.56
CA ASP A 181 0.43 10.26 -30.72
C ASP A 181 0.75 10.18 -29.24
N TYR A 182 1.65 9.29 -28.89
CA TYR A 182 2.02 9.05 -27.49
C TYR A 182 3.19 9.94 -27.05
N PHE A 183 3.04 10.52 -25.86
CA PHE A 183 4.07 11.40 -25.28
C PHE A 183 5.44 10.70 -25.17
N ARG A 184 5.46 9.40 -24.83
CA ARG A 184 6.72 8.65 -24.76
C ARG A 184 7.41 8.54 -26.11
N ASN A 185 6.66 8.31 -27.19
CA ASN A 185 7.23 8.22 -28.54
C ASN A 185 7.77 9.59 -28.99
N ARG A 186 7.06 10.71 -28.68
CA ARG A 186 7.63 12.04 -28.94
C ARG A 186 8.91 12.30 -28.15
N VAL A 187 9.00 11.86 -26.90
CA VAL A 187 10.24 11.97 -26.12
C VAL A 187 11.37 11.19 -26.78
N ARG A 188 11.11 9.97 -27.23
CA ARG A 188 12.10 9.07 -27.86
C ARG A 188 12.56 9.57 -29.24
N HIS A 189 11.63 9.97 -30.09
CA HIS A 189 11.93 10.24 -31.51
C HIS A 189 12.08 11.72 -31.84
N GLN A 190 11.64 12.63 -30.97
CA GLN A 190 11.69 14.05 -31.21
C GLN A 190 12.48 14.82 -30.16
N TYR A 191 12.10 14.73 -28.90
CA TYR A 191 12.67 15.63 -27.89
C TYR A 191 14.09 15.23 -27.49
N LEU A 192 14.33 13.98 -27.12
CA LEU A 192 15.68 13.56 -26.76
C LEU A 192 16.67 13.74 -27.91
N PRO A 193 16.38 13.32 -29.16
CA PRO A 193 17.29 13.57 -30.29
C PRO A 193 17.57 15.06 -30.56
N GLU A 194 16.59 15.95 -30.31
CA GLU A 194 16.80 17.38 -30.44
C GLU A 194 17.74 17.93 -29.35
N PHE A 195 17.58 17.48 -28.11
CA PHE A 195 18.49 17.86 -27.01
C PHE A 195 19.88 17.25 -27.17
N GLU A 196 20.01 16.10 -27.82
CA GLU A 196 21.31 15.48 -28.08
C GLU A 196 22.16 16.26 -29.11
N LYS A 197 21.55 17.11 -29.94
CA LYS A 197 22.31 18.06 -30.80
C LYS A 197 23.06 19.10 -29.97
N GLU A 198 22.48 19.50 -28.83
CA GLU A 198 23.11 20.46 -27.89
C GLU A 198 24.08 19.74 -26.95
N ASN A 199 23.69 18.56 -26.45
CA ASN A 199 24.52 17.73 -25.58
C ASN A 199 24.44 16.26 -25.98
N PRO A 200 25.44 15.73 -26.72
CA PRO A 200 25.47 14.33 -27.13
C PRO A 200 25.39 13.31 -25.98
N GLN A 201 25.66 13.75 -24.74
CA GLN A 201 25.57 12.94 -23.54
C GLN A 201 24.22 13.11 -22.80
N MET A 202 23.20 13.68 -23.43
CA MET A 202 21.93 14.01 -22.78
C MET A 202 21.27 12.82 -22.10
N GLN A 203 21.17 11.68 -22.79
CA GLN A 203 20.60 10.47 -22.18
C GLN A 203 21.46 9.93 -21.04
N ALA A 204 22.79 9.98 -21.18
CA ALA A 204 23.71 9.59 -20.10
C ALA A 204 23.55 10.52 -18.88
N SER A 205 23.41 11.84 -19.09
CA SER A 205 23.19 12.83 -18.04
C SER A 205 21.87 12.59 -17.28
N LEU A 206 20.79 12.24 -17.98
CA LEU A 206 19.51 11.89 -17.37
C LEU A 206 19.57 10.61 -16.53
N ARG A 207 20.33 9.61 -17.00
CA ARG A 207 20.58 8.38 -16.22
C ARG A 207 21.39 8.67 -14.96
N TYR A 208 22.47 9.45 -15.12
CA TYR A 208 23.30 9.87 -13.98
C TYR A 208 22.47 10.65 -12.95
N LEU A 209 21.62 11.57 -13.39
CA LEU A 209 20.69 12.27 -12.49
C LEU A 209 19.80 11.30 -11.72
N ALA A 210 19.26 10.28 -12.38
CA ALA A 210 18.41 9.27 -11.73
C ALA A 210 19.19 8.44 -10.69
N GLU A 211 20.44 8.09 -10.98
CA GLU A 211 21.34 7.40 -10.05
C GLU A 211 21.68 8.28 -8.83
N GLU A 212 22.04 9.54 -9.05
CA GLU A 212 22.33 10.51 -7.98
C GLU A 212 21.10 10.67 -7.06
N VAL A 213 19.91 10.87 -7.63
CA VAL A 213 18.68 10.97 -6.84
C VAL A 213 18.45 9.71 -6.02
N THR A 214 18.72 8.53 -6.58
CA THR A 214 18.58 7.26 -5.86
C THR A 214 19.55 7.17 -4.70
N HIS A 215 20.83 7.51 -4.91
CA HIS A 215 21.84 7.50 -3.87
C HIS A 215 21.54 8.50 -2.74
N TRP A 216 21.15 9.73 -3.10
CA TRP A 216 20.75 10.74 -2.11
C TRP A 216 19.54 10.30 -1.28
N HIS A 217 18.54 9.73 -1.94
CA HIS A 217 17.36 9.23 -1.23
C HIS A 217 17.71 8.08 -0.27
N GLN A 218 18.54 7.13 -0.71
CA GLN A 218 19.00 6.03 0.12
C GLN A 218 19.82 6.53 1.31
N ALA A 219 20.77 7.44 1.10
CA ALA A 219 21.57 8.03 2.17
C ALA A 219 20.72 8.75 3.19
N LEU A 220 19.72 9.54 2.75
CA LEU A 220 18.78 10.22 3.66
C LEU A 220 17.96 9.21 4.46
N LYS A 221 17.50 8.14 3.83
CA LYS A 221 16.74 7.07 4.50
C LYS A 221 17.58 6.37 5.58
N GLU A 222 18.84 6.09 5.31
CA GLU A 222 19.78 5.50 6.27
C GLU A 222 20.06 6.46 7.44
N LEU A 223 20.35 7.74 7.16
CA LEU A 223 20.62 8.77 8.18
C LEU A 223 19.40 9.07 9.06
N THR A 224 18.19 8.84 8.57
CA THR A 224 16.94 9.09 9.31
C THR A 224 16.27 7.81 9.83
N SER A 225 16.90 6.65 9.71
CA SER A 225 16.33 5.34 10.08
C SER A 225 15.91 5.24 11.54
N GLU A 226 16.64 5.92 12.44
CA GLU A 226 16.37 5.98 13.88
C GLU A 226 15.29 7.02 14.25
N LEU A 227 14.86 7.87 13.30
CA LEU A 227 13.92 8.93 13.57
C LEU A 227 12.47 8.43 13.39
N SER A 228 11.65 8.65 14.41
CA SER A 228 10.22 8.29 14.35
C SER A 228 9.38 9.51 13.94
N ILE A 229 8.60 9.35 12.88
CA ILE A 229 7.59 10.33 12.51
C ILE A 229 6.34 10.21 13.40
N GLN A 230 6.04 9.01 13.90
CA GLN A 230 4.83 8.75 14.68
C GLN A 230 4.92 9.30 16.11
N ASP A 231 6.13 9.46 16.65
CA ASP A 231 6.35 10.25 17.86
C ASP A 231 6.38 11.75 17.50
N LEU A 232 5.23 12.40 17.60
CA LEU A 232 5.08 13.81 17.26
C LEU A 232 5.83 14.77 18.20
N ALA A 233 6.17 14.33 19.41
CA ALA A 233 6.98 15.14 20.32
C ALA A 233 8.38 15.32 19.75
N SER A 234 9.03 14.24 19.35
CA SER A 234 10.33 14.24 18.68
C SER A 234 10.25 14.85 17.28
N PHE A 235 9.24 14.45 16.48
CA PHE A 235 9.05 14.95 15.11
C PHE A 235 9.02 16.49 15.03
N ARG A 236 8.35 17.16 15.98
CA ARG A 236 8.24 18.63 16.01
C ARG A 236 9.58 19.33 16.33
N THR A 237 10.57 18.62 16.83
CA THR A 237 11.91 19.17 17.09
C THR A 237 12.83 19.14 15.88
N TYR A 238 12.48 18.33 14.86
CA TYR A 238 13.29 18.22 13.65
C TYR A 238 13.14 19.45 12.76
N SER A 239 14.13 19.69 11.91
CA SER A 239 14.06 20.76 10.91
C SER A 239 12.93 20.49 9.89
N ASP A 240 12.44 21.54 9.24
CA ASP A 240 11.39 21.47 8.22
C ASP A 240 11.70 20.45 7.10
N SER A 241 12.97 20.38 6.70
CA SER A 241 13.43 19.45 5.66
C SER A 241 13.35 18.00 6.12
N VAL A 242 13.75 17.70 7.36
CA VAL A 242 13.66 16.35 7.94
C VAL A 242 12.21 15.95 8.14
N GLN A 243 11.36 16.84 8.67
CA GLN A 243 9.93 16.60 8.82
C GLN A 243 9.26 16.27 7.47
N SER A 244 9.60 17.04 6.43
CA SER A 244 9.06 16.81 5.08
C SER A 244 9.51 15.47 4.52
N PHE A 245 10.77 15.11 4.68
CA PHE A 245 11.32 13.83 4.24
C PHE A 245 10.65 12.65 4.96
N LEU A 246 10.57 12.69 6.30
CA LEU A 246 9.94 11.63 7.09
C LEU A 246 8.45 11.45 6.73
N LEU A 247 7.73 12.55 6.50
CA LEU A 247 6.34 12.48 6.06
C LEU A 247 6.21 11.85 4.66
N GLU A 248 7.12 12.17 3.73
CA GLU A 248 7.14 11.54 2.41
C GLU A 248 7.40 10.04 2.48
N GLU A 249 8.34 9.60 3.33
CA GLU A 249 8.63 8.18 3.54
C GLU A 249 7.45 7.45 4.19
N TYR A 250 6.82 8.07 5.18
CA TYR A 250 5.62 7.50 5.80
C TYR A 250 4.46 7.35 4.80
N LEU A 251 4.23 8.36 3.96
CA LEU A 251 3.17 8.32 2.94
C LEU A 251 3.44 7.30 1.82
N ALA A 252 4.68 6.90 1.60
CA ALA A 252 5.03 5.87 0.62
C ALA A 252 4.41 4.49 0.94
N GLN A 253 4.02 4.24 2.19
CA GLN A 253 3.33 3.03 2.62
C GLN A 253 1.86 2.97 2.11
N PHE A 254 1.33 4.09 1.62
CA PHE A 254 -0.04 4.23 1.13
C PHE A 254 -0.06 4.59 -0.36
N PRO A 255 0.15 3.62 -1.28
CA PRO A 255 0.31 3.90 -2.71
C PRO A 255 -0.93 4.55 -3.35
N ASP A 256 -2.13 4.29 -2.79
CA ASP A 256 -3.38 4.89 -3.25
C ASP A 256 -3.57 6.33 -2.76
N LEU A 257 -2.83 6.76 -1.72
CA LEU A 257 -2.92 8.08 -1.12
C LEU A 257 -1.94 9.04 -1.79
N GLN A 258 -2.30 9.51 -2.99
CA GLN A 258 -1.51 10.47 -3.73
C GLN A 258 -1.92 11.89 -3.36
N LEU A 259 -1.20 12.53 -2.45
CA LEU A 259 -1.42 13.91 -2.04
C LEU A 259 -0.75 14.89 -3.02
N GLY A 260 -1.50 15.92 -3.45
CA GLY A 260 -0.95 17.07 -4.15
C GLY A 260 -0.09 17.93 -3.21
N ARG A 261 0.67 18.88 -3.78
CA ARG A 261 1.59 19.75 -3.02
C ARG A 261 0.88 20.51 -1.88
N VAL A 262 -0.30 21.05 -2.14
CA VAL A 262 -1.09 21.78 -1.14
C VAL A 262 -1.54 20.86 -0.01
N GLN A 263 -2.12 19.71 -0.34
CA GLN A 263 -2.58 18.74 0.65
C GLN A 263 -1.43 18.19 1.51
N PHE A 264 -0.27 17.97 0.90
CA PHE A 264 0.94 17.56 1.64
C PHE A 264 1.36 18.62 2.67
N GLN A 265 1.37 19.89 2.26
CA GLN A 265 1.72 20.99 3.17
C GLN A 265 0.69 21.14 4.29
N GLU A 266 -0.60 21.04 3.99
CA GLU A 266 -1.67 21.06 4.99
C GLU A 266 -1.50 19.93 6.02
N LEU A 267 -1.19 18.71 5.55
CA LEU A 267 -0.93 17.58 6.43
C LEU A 267 0.28 17.82 7.33
N LEU A 268 1.39 18.33 6.77
CA LEU A 268 2.59 18.68 7.51
C LEU A 268 2.30 19.73 8.60
N ASP A 269 1.53 20.76 8.26
CA ASP A 269 1.14 21.81 9.20
C ASP A 269 0.17 21.32 10.29
N LEU A 270 -0.64 20.31 9.99
CA LEU A 270 -1.47 19.62 10.98
C LEU A 270 -0.61 18.88 12.01
N LEU A 271 0.39 18.10 11.56
CA LEU A 271 1.27 17.33 12.44
C LEU A 271 2.14 18.22 13.33
N ARG A 272 2.51 19.41 12.86
CA ARG A 272 3.23 20.43 13.63
C ARG A 272 2.43 20.99 14.80
N LYS A 273 1.10 21.02 14.67
CA LYS A 273 0.21 21.58 15.71
C LYS A 273 -0.08 20.54 16.77
N LYS A 274 0.02 20.98 18.03
CA LYS A 274 -0.30 20.14 19.20
C LYS A 274 -1.81 20.12 19.42
N ARG A 275 -2.53 19.20 18.73
CA ARG A 275 -3.99 19.06 18.87
C ARG A 275 -4.43 17.64 18.60
N ASN A 276 -5.57 17.27 19.19
CA ASN A 276 -6.25 16.02 18.87
C ASN A 276 -7.25 16.30 17.74
N CYS A 277 -7.15 15.61 16.62
CA CYS A 277 -8.09 15.76 15.50
C CYS A 277 -8.19 14.48 14.68
N VAL A 278 -9.33 14.33 14.00
CA VAL A 278 -9.47 13.43 12.86
C VAL A 278 -9.61 14.32 11.63
N HIS A 279 -8.84 14.05 10.60
CA HIS A 279 -8.85 14.81 9.36
C HIS A 279 -8.96 13.87 8.16
N TYR A 280 -9.97 14.10 7.32
CA TYR A 280 -10.20 13.30 6.12
C TYR A 280 -9.17 13.63 5.05
N LEU A 281 -8.59 12.57 4.50
CA LEU A 281 -7.64 12.64 3.41
C LEU A 281 -8.30 12.10 2.12
N LYS A 282 -7.57 12.22 1.01
CA LYS A 282 -8.00 11.68 -0.28
C LYS A 282 -8.07 10.14 -0.25
N SER A 283 -8.81 9.54 -1.19
CA SER A 283 -8.87 8.08 -1.42
C SER A 283 -9.37 7.26 -0.21
N ASN A 284 -10.33 7.79 0.54
CA ASN A 284 -10.90 7.14 1.73
C ASN A 284 -9.88 6.86 2.84
N TYR A 285 -8.90 7.73 3.03
CA TYR A 285 -8.02 7.73 4.18
C TYR A 285 -8.39 8.84 5.17
N GLU A 286 -8.07 8.62 6.40
CA GLU A 286 -8.19 9.62 7.47
C GLU A 286 -6.92 9.63 8.33
N LEU A 287 -6.52 10.83 8.73
CA LEU A 287 -5.49 11.07 9.73
C LEU A 287 -6.15 11.10 11.11
N HIS A 288 -5.68 10.27 12.01
CA HIS A 288 -5.96 10.34 13.44
C HIS A 288 -4.76 10.92 14.15
N GLN A 289 -4.88 12.11 14.70
CA GLN A 289 -3.82 12.72 15.52
C GLN A 289 -4.29 12.81 16.96
N GLU A 290 -3.55 12.19 17.87
CA GLU A 290 -3.88 12.11 19.28
C GLU A 290 -2.65 12.40 20.13
N TYR A 291 -2.68 13.51 20.86
CA TYR A 291 -1.55 13.98 21.72
C TYR A 291 -0.24 14.06 20.94
N ASP A 292 0.67 13.14 21.17
CA ASP A 292 1.98 13.07 20.54
C ASP A 292 2.16 11.87 19.61
N PHE A 293 1.05 11.31 19.12
CA PHE A 293 1.01 10.22 18.15
C PHE A 293 0.06 10.54 17.00
N PHE A 294 0.33 9.99 15.81
CA PHE A 294 -0.63 10.01 14.72
C PHE A 294 -0.58 8.70 13.92
N GLU A 295 -1.67 8.44 13.21
CA GLU A 295 -1.81 7.32 12.29
C GLU A 295 -2.69 7.72 11.12
N ILE A 296 -2.35 7.20 9.92
CA ILE A 296 -3.20 7.28 8.73
C ILE A 296 -3.83 5.91 8.52
N GLN A 297 -5.15 5.87 8.45
CA GLN A 297 -5.92 4.66 8.28
C GLN A 297 -6.85 4.78 7.07
N LYS A 298 -7.09 3.65 6.39
CA LYS A 298 -8.15 3.58 5.38
C LYS A 298 -9.50 3.49 6.08
N ILE A 299 -10.44 4.34 5.69
CA ILE A 299 -11.80 4.33 6.25
C ILE A 299 -12.42 2.97 5.92
N SER A 300 -12.58 2.13 6.92
CA SER A 300 -13.27 0.87 6.74
C SER A 300 -14.77 1.14 6.69
N GLN A 301 -15.42 0.71 5.61
CA GLN A 301 -16.90 0.70 5.51
C GLN A 301 -17.54 -0.40 6.36
N LYS A 302 -16.81 -1.03 7.27
CA LYS A 302 -17.44 -1.93 8.23
C LYS A 302 -18.25 -1.08 9.19
N SER A 303 -19.50 -0.81 8.81
CA SER A 303 -20.56 -0.49 9.76
C SER A 303 -20.57 -1.59 10.82
N ASP A 304 -20.52 -1.20 12.09
CA ASP A 304 -21.04 -2.05 13.17
C ASP A 304 -22.51 -2.27 12.80
N ASP A 305 -22.83 -3.40 12.16
CA ASP A 305 -24.14 -3.68 11.53
C ASP A 305 -25.30 -3.87 12.53
N GLN A 306 -25.09 -3.54 13.78
CA GLN A 306 -26.13 -3.60 14.79
C GLN A 306 -26.71 -2.20 15.05
N PRO A 307 -28.04 -2.02 14.90
CA PRO A 307 -28.67 -0.73 15.13
C PRO A 307 -28.57 -0.32 16.60
N LEU A 308 -27.99 0.84 16.85
CA LEU A 308 -28.00 1.50 18.16
C LEU A 308 -28.93 2.72 18.12
N PRO A 309 -29.69 3.02 19.20
CA PRO A 309 -29.70 2.38 20.53
C PRO A 309 -30.41 1.02 20.54
N PHE A 310 -29.97 0.11 21.41
CA PHE A 310 -30.53 -1.23 21.58
C PHE A 310 -30.94 -1.44 23.04
N LEU A 311 -32.13 -2.04 23.28
CA LEU A 311 -32.62 -2.41 24.58
C LEU A 311 -32.35 -3.89 24.84
N LEU A 312 -31.55 -4.18 25.86
CA LEU A 312 -31.24 -5.54 26.31
C LEU A 312 -32.16 -5.91 27.47
N GLU A 313 -33.02 -6.87 27.22
CA GLU A 313 -33.94 -7.40 28.26
C GLU A 313 -33.30 -8.52 29.06
N PHE A 314 -33.83 -8.79 30.24
CA PHE A 314 -33.37 -9.88 31.09
C PHE A 314 -33.48 -11.24 30.38
N GLY A 315 -32.42 -12.05 30.48
CA GLY A 315 -32.33 -13.36 29.85
C GLY A 315 -31.75 -13.32 28.45
N ASN A 316 -31.51 -12.15 27.85
CA ASN A 316 -31.00 -12.00 26.49
C ASN A 316 -29.49 -11.75 26.44
N ILE A 317 -28.92 -12.09 25.29
CA ILE A 317 -27.51 -11.86 24.94
C ILE A 317 -27.45 -10.92 23.74
N PHE A 318 -26.50 -10.00 23.74
CA PHE A 318 -26.27 -9.04 22.67
C PHE A 318 -24.78 -8.98 22.31
N GLU A 319 -24.45 -9.07 21.04
CA GLU A 319 -23.07 -8.94 20.55
C GLU A 319 -22.94 -7.70 19.68
N ILE A 320 -21.98 -6.85 20.01
CA ILE A 320 -21.68 -5.63 19.26
C ILE A 320 -20.18 -5.32 19.29
N ALA A 321 -19.63 -4.97 18.13
CA ALA A 321 -18.20 -4.76 17.97
C ALA A 321 -17.40 -5.97 18.50
N ASN A 322 -16.53 -5.74 19.47
CA ASN A 322 -15.71 -6.79 20.07
C ASN A 322 -16.23 -7.15 21.50
N TYR A 323 -17.53 -6.99 21.75
CA TYR A 323 -18.11 -7.26 23.08
C TYR A 323 -19.35 -8.14 22.97
N LYS A 324 -19.46 -9.04 23.93
CA LYS A 324 -20.65 -9.85 24.21
C LYS A 324 -21.21 -9.44 25.55
N LEU A 325 -22.48 -9.06 25.58
CA LEU A 325 -23.21 -8.63 26.77
C LEU A 325 -24.29 -9.65 27.06
N SER A 326 -24.42 -10.06 28.29
CA SER A 326 -25.45 -11.01 28.74
C SER A 326 -26.13 -10.50 30.00
N PHE A 327 -27.44 -10.33 29.97
CA PHE A 327 -28.21 -9.87 31.13
C PHE A 327 -28.84 -11.05 31.86
N GLY A 328 -28.36 -11.34 33.08
CA GLY A 328 -28.85 -12.40 33.96
C GLY A 328 -28.32 -13.82 33.66
N GLN A 329 -27.54 -14.02 32.61
CA GLN A 329 -26.92 -15.31 32.29
C GLN A 329 -25.39 -15.19 32.36
N PRO A 330 -24.71 -15.98 33.21
CA PRO A 330 -23.24 -15.92 33.29
C PRO A 330 -22.56 -16.23 31.98
N LEU A 331 -21.57 -15.42 31.59
CA LEU A 331 -20.65 -15.70 30.50
C LEU A 331 -19.43 -16.45 31.05
N VAL A 332 -19.01 -17.49 30.32
CA VAL A 332 -17.83 -18.28 30.68
C VAL A 332 -16.64 -17.79 29.85
N GLY A 333 -15.53 -17.44 30.50
CA GLY A 333 -14.30 -17.00 29.83
C GLY A 333 -13.46 -16.09 30.73
N GLU A 334 -12.27 -15.74 30.19
CA GLU A 334 -11.38 -14.78 30.85
C GLU A 334 -11.87 -13.34 30.62
N ASN A 335 -11.59 -12.45 31.58
CA ASN A 335 -11.88 -11.00 31.49
C ASN A 335 -13.37 -10.63 31.30
N VAL A 336 -14.26 -11.27 32.08
CA VAL A 336 -15.68 -10.88 32.14
C VAL A 336 -15.86 -9.79 33.20
N GLU A 337 -16.29 -8.60 32.76
CA GLU A 337 -16.73 -7.52 33.65
C GLU A 337 -18.18 -7.80 34.14
N ILE A 338 -18.46 -7.62 35.41
CA ILE A 338 -19.78 -7.85 35.99
C ILE A 338 -20.29 -6.54 36.58
N LEU A 339 -21.47 -6.12 36.13
CA LEU A 339 -22.15 -4.93 36.59
C LEU A 339 -23.43 -5.35 37.38
N SER A 340 -23.62 -4.76 38.54
CA SER A 340 -24.85 -4.94 39.30
C SER A 340 -25.95 -4.01 38.75
N VAL A 341 -27.06 -4.57 38.30
CA VAL A 341 -28.13 -3.88 37.55
C VAL A 341 -29.52 -4.25 38.13
N SER A 342 -30.56 -3.45 37.84
CA SER A 342 -31.93 -3.81 38.19
C SER A 342 -32.48 -4.83 37.20
N ARG A 343 -33.14 -5.87 37.70
CA ARG A 343 -33.83 -6.87 36.89
C ARG A 343 -35.11 -6.35 36.23
N GLU A 344 -35.74 -5.35 36.83
CA GLU A 344 -37.09 -4.90 36.44
C GLU A 344 -37.12 -4.01 35.22
N THR A 345 -35.99 -3.46 34.83
CA THR A 345 -35.89 -2.52 33.71
C THR A 345 -34.85 -2.98 32.68
N PRO A 346 -35.15 -2.85 31.38
CA PRO A 346 -34.17 -3.19 30.34
C PRO A 346 -32.94 -2.26 30.39
N ILE A 347 -31.83 -2.76 29.85
CA ILE A 347 -30.58 -2.04 29.74
C ILE A 347 -30.52 -1.40 28.37
N LEU A 348 -30.32 -0.09 28.33
CA LEU A 348 -30.09 0.65 27.07
C LEU A 348 -28.60 0.66 26.72
N ILE A 349 -28.28 0.08 25.57
CA ILE A 349 -26.93 0.12 24.95
C ILE A 349 -26.98 1.17 23.87
N ARG A 350 -26.11 2.19 23.95
CA ARG A 350 -26.08 3.29 23.00
C ARG A 350 -24.69 3.90 22.81
N ARG A 351 -24.53 4.73 21.82
CA ARG A 351 -23.37 5.63 21.70
C ARG A 351 -23.51 6.80 22.68
N ARG A 352 -22.36 7.42 22.99
CA ARG A 352 -22.36 8.61 23.86
C ARG A 352 -23.19 9.75 23.27
N LYS A 353 -23.76 10.59 24.17
CA LYS A 353 -24.47 11.83 23.83
C LYS A 353 -23.80 13.02 24.49
N GLU A 354 -24.09 14.20 24.01
CA GLU A 354 -23.71 15.43 24.69
C GLU A 354 -24.46 15.56 26.00
N GLY A 355 -23.76 15.97 27.07
CA GLY A 355 -24.34 16.07 28.39
C GLY A 355 -24.21 14.81 29.27
N ASP A 356 -23.77 13.66 28.73
CA ASP A 356 -23.58 12.43 29.51
C ASP A 356 -22.70 12.67 30.75
N GLN A 357 -23.17 12.15 31.88
CA GLN A 357 -22.50 12.22 33.18
C GLN A 357 -22.37 10.82 33.80
N LEU A 358 -21.26 10.59 34.46
CA LEU A 358 -20.94 9.34 35.15
C LEU A 358 -20.61 9.61 36.59
N LEU A 359 -21.11 8.76 37.53
CA LEU A 359 -20.75 8.83 38.94
C LEU A 359 -19.48 7.99 39.17
N VAL A 360 -18.40 8.64 39.53
CA VAL A 360 -17.10 7.98 39.82
C VAL A 360 -16.52 8.61 41.09
N ASN A 361 -16.06 7.76 42.00
CA ASN A 361 -15.49 8.17 43.31
C ASN A 361 -16.41 9.13 44.09
N GLY A 362 -17.70 8.86 44.07
CA GLY A 362 -18.71 9.65 44.79
C GLY A 362 -19.10 10.99 44.13
N HIS A 363 -18.58 11.31 42.97
CA HIS A 363 -18.85 12.57 42.29
C HIS A 363 -19.38 12.39 40.86
N HIS A 364 -20.42 13.19 40.50
CA HIS A 364 -20.87 13.27 39.13
C HIS A 364 -19.88 14.05 38.26
N GLN A 365 -19.40 13.43 37.20
CA GLN A 365 -18.45 14.01 36.28
C GLN A 365 -18.99 13.94 34.85
N LYS A 366 -18.89 15.03 34.07
CA LYS A 366 -19.22 15.01 32.63
C LYS A 366 -18.30 14.03 31.95
N LEU A 367 -18.86 13.09 31.19
CA LEU A 367 -18.11 12.02 30.48
C LEU A 367 -17.04 12.60 29.53
N ARG A 368 -17.35 13.74 28.88
CA ARG A 368 -16.36 14.46 28.05
C ARG A 368 -15.11 14.85 28.84
N ARG A 369 -15.28 15.35 30.08
CA ARG A 369 -14.18 15.76 30.93
C ARG A 369 -13.40 14.55 31.44
N TRP A 370 -14.09 13.47 31.77
CA TRP A 370 -13.49 12.22 32.19
C TRP A 370 -12.57 11.67 31.08
N PHE A 371 -13.04 11.60 29.82
CA PHE A 371 -12.24 11.18 28.67
C PHE A 371 -10.99 12.04 28.46
N ILE A 372 -11.09 13.36 28.62
CA ILE A 372 -9.94 14.28 28.48
C ILE A 372 -8.92 14.00 29.57
N ASN A 373 -9.36 13.92 30.84
CA ASN A 373 -8.49 13.72 31.98
C ASN A 373 -7.74 12.37 31.93
N HIS A 374 -8.39 11.33 31.40
CA HIS A 374 -7.78 10.00 31.25
C HIS A 374 -7.12 9.78 29.88
N LYS A 375 -6.96 10.85 29.09
CA LYS A 375 -6.32 10.83 27.77
C LYS A 375 -6.88 9.76 26.82
N ILE A 376 -8.20 9.45 26.91
CA ILE A 376 -8.84 8.49 26.04
C ILE A 376 -8.80 9.01 24.59
N PRO A 377 -8.35 8.21 23.61
CA PRO A 377 -8.32 8.56 22.20
C PRO A 377 -9.67 9.03 21.63
N ILE A 378 -9.68 9.98 20.69
CA ILE A 378 -10.92 10.50 20.09
C ILE A 378 -11.68 9.38 19.37
N SER A 379 -10.96 8.50 18.68
CA SER A 379 -11.52 7.33 18.01
C SER A 379 -12.29 6.42 18.98
N LEU A 380 -11.73 6.14 20.14
CA LEU A 380 -12.38 5.37 21.19
C LEU A 380 -13.56 6.12 21.82
N ARG A 381 -13.46 7.46 21.99
CA ARG A 381 -14.58 8.27 22.52
C ARG A 381 -15.80 8.24 21.59
N GLN A 382 -15.59 8.25 20.28
CA GLN A 382 -16.68 8.20 19.30
C GLN A 382 -17.33 6.82 19.21
N LYS A 383 -16.55 5.76 19.37
CA LYS A 383 -17.00 4.36 19.34
C LYS A 383 -17.44 3.84 20.71
N ALA A 384 -17.31 4.62 21.77
CA ALA A 384 -17.62 4.21 23.13
C ALA A 384 -19.07 3.75 23.27
N LEU A 385 -19.26 2.55 23.81
CA LEU A 385 -20.56 1.98 24.15
C LEU A 385 -20.92 2.38 25.57
N ILE A 386 -22.09 2.96 25.72
CA ILE A 386 -22.67 3.37 27.03
C ILE A 386 -23.70 2.35 27.44
N ILE A 387 -23.56 1.85 28.64
CA ILE A 387 -24.56 1.04 29.35
C ILE A 387 -25.36 1.96 30.25
N GLU A 388 -26.63 2.11 29.94
CA GLU A 388 -27.54 3.00 30.69
C GLU A 388 -28.75 2.21 31.23
N GLN A 389 -29.16 2.50 32.44
CA GLN A 389 -30.39 1.98 33.02
C GLN A 389 -31.03 3.06 33.89
N ASN A 390 -32.35 3.27 33.77
CA ASN A 390 -33.11 4.29 34.51
C ASN A 390 -32.46 5.68 34.40
N HIS A 391 -32.08 6.10 33.21
CA HIS A 391 -31.41 7.37 32.94
C HIS A 391 -30.04 7.55 33.61
N ASN A 392 -29.47 6.51 34.20
CA ASN A 392 -28.15 6.54 34.80
C ASN A 392 -27.15 5.74 33.96
N ILE A 393 -25.99 6.32 33.75
CA ILE A 393 -24.91 5.62 33.09
C ILE A 393 -24.23 4.68 34.09
N LEU A 394 -24.27 3.39 33.79
CA LEU A 394 -23.72 2.33 34.63
C LEU A 394 -22.26 1.99 34.26
N SER A 395 -21.95 2.02 32.98
CA SER A 395 -20.59 1.77 32.49
C SER A 395 -20.37 2.40 31.13
N VAL A 396 -19.12 2.71 30.84
CA VAL A 396 -18.60 2.91 29.50
C VAL A 396 -17.71 1.70 29.18
N VAL A 397 -18.21 0.81 28.35
CA VAL A 397 -17.68 -0.54 28.12
C VAL A 397 -16.17 -0.52 27.87
N GLY A 398 -15.42 -1.28 28.68
CA GLY A 398 -13.98 -1.39 28.57
C GLY A 398 -13.17 -0.15 28.99
N LEU A 399 -13.83 0.90 29.54
CA LEU A 399 -13.16 2.14 29.94
C LEU A 399 -13.40 2.49 31.41
N VAL A 400 -14.64 2.54 31.86
CA VAL A 400 -14.96 2.93 33.26
C VAL A 400 -16.32 2.43 33.70
N THR A 401 -16.39 1.99 34.94
CA THR A 401 -17.61 1.52 35.61
C THR A 401 -18.07 2.55 36.65
N SER A 402 -19.35 2.90 36.60
CA SER A 402 -19.99 3.81 37.59
C SER A 402 -20.04 3.20 38.96
N ASP A 403 -19.98 4.05 39.99
CA ASP A 403 -20.19 3.62 41.38
C ASP A 403 -21.61 3.05 41.59
N LEU A 404 -22.59 3.40 40.75
CA LEU A 404 -23.97 2.91 40.79
C LEU A 404 -24.08 1.41 40.43
N SER A 405 -23.16 0.87 39.69
CA SER A 405 -23.16 -0.52 39.22
C SER A 405 -22.10 -1.40 39.88
N LYS A 406 -21.41 -0.89 40.89
CA LYS A 406 -20.50 -1.70 41.72
C LYS A 406 -21.28 -2.67 42.60
N PRO A 407 -20.83 -3.93 42.75
CA PRO A 407 -21.50 -4.90 43.63
C PRO A 407 -21.60 -4.35 45.05
N SER A 408 -22.82 -4.26 45.57
CA SER A 408 -23.06 -3.88 46.99
C SER A 408 -23.64 -5.05 47.75
N LYS A 409 -23.20 -5.23 49.00
CA LYS A 409 -23.65 -6.33 49.87
C LYS A 409 -25.09 -6.24 50.34
N SER A 410 -25.83 -5.19 50.03
CA SER A 410 -27.19 -4.98 50.46
C SER A 410 -28.03 -4.32 49.39
N GLY A 411 -28.98 -5.04 48.80
CA GLY A 411 -29.93 -4.49 47.83
C GLY A 411 -30.90 -5.53 47.31
N ILE A 412 -32.18 -5.26 47.50
CA ILE A 412 -33.30 -6.06 47.01
C ILE A 412 -33.33 -6.00 45.48
N MET A 413 -33.46 -7.16 44.79
CA MET A 413 -33.64 -7.35 43.33
C MET A 413 -32.55 -6.74 42.43
N LYS A 414 -31.29 -7.04 42.69
CA LYS A 414 -30.19 -6.80 41.76
C LYS A 414 -29.83 -8.11 41.04
N ASP A 415 -29.53 -7.97 39.77
CA ASP A 415 -29.05 -9.04 38.91
C ASP A 415 -27.75 -8.59 38.25
N ASP A 416 -27.12 -9.47 37.49
CA ASP A 416 -25.82 -9.19 36.89
C ASP A 416 -25.92 -8.99 35.39
N LEU A 417 -25.26 -7.94 34.88
CA LEU A 417 -24.92 -7.79 33.47
C LEU A 417 -23.44 -8.21 33.29
N TYR A 418 -23.24 -9.23 32.48
CA TYR A 418 -21.92 -9.75 32.11
C TYR A 418 -21.46 -9.11 30.81
N ILE A 419 -20.25 -8.59 30.79
CA ILE A 419 -19.63 -7.97 29.61
C ILE A 419 -18.30 -8.67 29.34
N GLN A 420 -18.18 -9.32 28.21
CA GLN A 420 -16.98 -10.04 27.80
C GLN A 420 -16.39 -9.41 26.53
N LYS A 421 -15.09 -9.16 26.50
CA LYS A 421 -14.39 -8.80 25.29
C LYS A 421 -14.13 -10.05 24.45
N ILE A 422 -14.45 -10.01 23.16
CA ILE A 422 -14.27 -11.10 22.21
C ILE A 422 -13.13 -10.71 21.29
N ASP A 423 -12.11 -11.54 21.19
CA ASP A 423 -11.07 -11.42 20.16
C ASP A 423 -11.64 -11.95 18.84
N ARG A 424 -11.81 -11.07 17.89
CA ARG A 424 -12.24 -11.41 16.52
C ARG A 424 -11.10 -11.29 15.53
#